data_55fdda06b378de5343f612d90fc1b9fb
#
_entry.id   55fdda06b378de5343f612d90fc1b9fb
#
_cell.length_a   1.000
_cell.length_b   1.000
_cell.length_c   1.000
_cell.angle_alpha   90.00
_cell.angle_beta   90.00
_cell.angle_gamma   90.00
#
_symmetry.space_group_name_H-M   'P 1'
#
loop_
_entity.id
_entity.type
_entity.pdbx_description
1 polymer ?
#
loop_
_entity_poly.entity_id
_entity_poly.type
_entity_poly.pdbx_seq_one_letter_code
_entity_poly.pdbx_strand_id
1 'polypeptide(L)'
;AAVLLPVGHTTQKAQVEVSLSDGGEFLSARVLRPDEATTVIPCTERSGSRTSGFIPHPLADKLQYVAADYPAFGGRKDSKYNEYVSQLEAWCDSEYGSDKLRAVLTYVKSGTLISDLVNYRVLVTGEDGKLVTNWKKYSGEAPAIAPLLADETECFVRWRVGGTGLHEDEQTKLSWIDYYTSQFSDVGTCFVTGRK
;
A
#
# COMPACT_ATOMS: atom_id res chain seq x y z
N ALA A 1 24.30 11.94 -0.89
CA ALA A 1 23.53 12.78 -1.82
C ALA A 1 22.05 12.52 -1.58
N ALA A 2 21.26 13.60 -1.38
CA ALA A 2 19.82 13.49 -1.27
C ALA A 2 19.26 12.99 -2.62
N VAL A 3 18.59 11.84 -2.60
CA VAL A 3 17.89 11.33 -3.78
C VAL A 3 16.65 12.20 -3.97
N LEU A 4 16.58 12.91 -5.09
CA LEU A 4 15.38 13.65 -5.47
C LEU A 4 14.26 12.65 -5.76
N LEU A 5 13.16 12.77 -5.01
CA LEU A 5 11.97 11.96 -5.26
C LEU A 5 11.25 12.46 -6.53
N PRO A 6 10.68 11.55 -7.32
CA PRO A 6 9.82 11.94 -8.44
C PRO A 6 8.59 12.73 -7.95
N VAL A 7 8.03 13.54 -8.84
CA VAL A 7 6.77 14.25 -8.58
C VAL A 7 5.69 13.24 -8.16
N GLY A 8 4.89 13.60 -7.17
CA GLY A 8 3.82 12.73 -6.67
C GLY A 8 4.31 11.46 -5.98
N HIS A 9 5.52 11.48 -5.42
CA HIS A 9 6.08 10.37 -4.66
C HIS A 9 6.62 10.82 -3.31
N THR A 10 6.61 9.89 -2.39
CA THR A 10 7.21 10.02 -1.04
C THR A 10 7.89 8.72 -0.65
N THR A 11 8.56 8.71 0.50
CA THR A 11 9.12 7.49 1.06
C THR A 11 8.34 7.04 2.29
N GLN A 12 8.17 5.74 2.42
CA GLN A 12 7.61 5.10 3.60
C GLN A 12 8.44 3.86 3.96
N LYS A 13 8.39 3.43 5.21
CA LYS A 13 8.94 2.14 5.62
C LYS A 13 7.87 1.07 5.52
N ALA A 14 8.07 0.11 4.62
CA ALA A 14 7.24 -1.07 4.51
C ALA A 14 7.82 -2.20 5.36
N GLN A 15 6.95 -3.00 5.97
CA GLN A 15 7.35 -4.18 6.73
C GLN A 15 7.14 -5.46 5.95
N VAL A 16 6.21 -5.47 5.01
CA VAL A 16 5.82 -6.66 4.24
C VAL A 16 5.80 -6.36 2.75
N GLU A 17 6.37 -7.28 1.97
CA GLU A 17 6.23 -7.32 0.52
C GLU A 17 5.37 -8.52 0.14
N VAL A 18 4.28 -8.26 -0.59
CA VAL A 18 3.40 -9.28 -1.16
C VAL A 18 3.73 -9.47 -2.62
N SER A 19 3.96 -10.72 -3.02
CA SER A 19 4.20 -11.11 -4.40
C SER A 19 2.95 -11.70 -5.02
N LEU A 20 2.57 -11.14 -6.17
CA LEU A 20 1.40 -11.55 -6.95
C LEU A 20 1.83 -12.08 -8.31
N SER A 21 1.01 -12.97 -8.88
CA SER A 21 1.10 -13.33 -10.30
C SER A 21 0.70 -12.15 -11.18
N ASP A 22 0.98 -12.23 -12.47
CA ASP A 22 0.51 -11.24 -13.45
C ASP A 22 -1.03 -11.12 -13.48
N GLY A 23 -1.74 -12.18 -13.09
CA GLY A 23 -3.20 -12.20 -12.98
C GLY A 23 -3.75 -11.70 -11.65
N GLY A 24 -2.90 -11.32 -10.70
CA GLY A 24 -3.33 -10.83 -9.38
C GLY A 24 -3.61 -11.93 -8.36
N GLU A 25 -3.04 -13.12 -8.51
CA GLU A 25 -3.12 -14.19 -7.51
C GLU A 25 -2.01 -14.05 -6.48
N PHE A 26 -2.31 -14.33 -5.21
CA PHE A 26 -1.32 -14.36 -4.15
C PHE A 26 -0.32 -15.50 -4.37
N LEU A 27 0.97 -15.19 -4.43
CA LEU A 27 2.03 -16.18 -4.57
C LEU A 27 2.80 -16.38 -3.27
N SER A 28 3.22 -15.30 -2.64
CA SER A 28 4.01 -15.31 -1.43
C SER A 28 4.00 -13.95 -0.74
N ALA A 29 4.50 -13.92 0.49
CA ALA A 29 4.79 -12.69 1.20
C ALA A 29 6.04 -12.87 2.05
N ARG A 30 6.74 -11.77 2.31
CA ARG A 30 7.91 -11.79 3.17
C ARG A 30 8.00 -10.54 4.03
N VAL A 31 8.61 -10.70 5.20
CA VAL A 31 8.98 -9.60 6.07
C VAL A 31 10.26 -8.96 5.52
N LEU A 32 10.25 -7.64 5.39
CA LEU A 32 11.37 -6.88 4.87
C LEU A 32 12.41 -6.63 5.98
N ARG A 33 13.68 -6.75 5.62
CA ARG A 33 14.77 -6.34 6.52
C ARG A 33 14.80 -4.82 6.63
N PRO A 34 15.30 -4.27 7.74
CA PRO A 34 15.39 -2.81 7.93
C PRO A 34 16.12 -2.06 6.82
N ASP A 35 17.15 -2.68 6.21
CA ASP A 35 17.95 -2.11 5.13
C ASP A 35 17.21 -2.04 3.78
N GLU A 36 16.14 -2.82 3.59
CA GLU A 36 15.33 -2.83 2.37
C GLU A 36 13.92 -2.23 2.58
N ALA A 37 13.59 -1.80 3.79
CA ALA A 37 12.24 -1.36 4.13
C ALA A 37 11.86 0.01 3.54
N THR A 38 12.83 0.89 3.30
CA THR A 38 12.58 2.21 2.70
C THR A 38 12.04 2.05 1.28
N THR A 39 10.83 2.54 1.07
CA THR A 39 10.06 2.31 -0.15
C THR A 39 9.61 3.63 -0.71
N VAL A 40 9.90 3.90 -1.98
CA VAL A 40 9.34 5.03 -2.72
C VAL A 40 7.95 4.64 -3.19
N ILE A 41 6.96 5.45 -2.85
CA ILE A 41 5.56 5.16 -3.15
C ILE A 41 4.87 6.34 -3.82
N PRO A 42 3.88 6.11 -4.69
CA PRO A 42 2.98 7.15 -5.15
C PRO A 42 2.27 7.81 -3.98
N CYS A 43 2.10 9.12 -4.04
CA CYS A 43 1.29 9.87 -3.09
C CYS A 43 0.59 11.03 -3.78
N THR A 44 -0.52 11.48 -3.17
CA THR A 44 -1.11 12.77 -3.48
C THR A 44 -0.57 13.82 -2.51
N GLU A 45 -0.79 15.09 -2.78
CA GLU A 45 -0.44 16.17 -1.84
C GLU A 45 -1.07 15.91 -0.46
N ARG A 46 -2.35 15.50 -0.43
CA ARG A 46 -3.08 15.21 0.79
C ARG A 46 -2.57 13.96 1.52
N SER A 47 -2.26 12.89 0.79
CA SER A 47 -1.76 11.66 1.41
C SER A 47 -0.31 11.79 1.87
N GLY A 48 0.51 12.53 1.15
CA GLY A 48 1.91 12.78 1.49
C GLY A 48 2.11 13.63 2.74
N SER A 49 1.15 14.51 3.03
CA SER A 49 1.18 15.41 4.20
C SER A 49 0.33 14.93 5.39
N ARG A 50 -0.28 13.74 5.28
CA ARG A 50 -1.15 13.24 6.36
C ARG A 50 -0.36 13.01 7.66
N THR A 51 -0.79 13.62 8.73
CA THR A 51 -0.29 13.39 10.09
C THR A 51 -1.22 12.52 10.92
N SER A 52 -2.50 12.48 10.56
CA SER A 52 -3.56 11.70 11.20
C SER A 52 -4.39 10.98 10.12
N GLY A 53 -3.78 10.03 9.49
CA GLY A 53 -4.12 9.29 8.34
C GLY A 53 -5.54 8.84 8.04
N PHE A 54 -6.30 9.59 7.25
CA PHE A 54 -7.56 9.10 6.69
C PHE A 54 -7.59 9.16 5.16
N ILE A 55 -6.46 9.46 4.52
CA ILE A 55 -6.36 9.55 3.06
C ILE A 55 -5.38 8.51 2.57
N PRO A 56 -5.82 7.53 1.76
CA PRO A 56 -4.96 6.46 1.27
C PRO A 56 -3.88 6.99 0.33
N HIS A 57 -2.71 6.38 0.38
CA HIS A 57 -1.77 6.43 -0.73
C HIS A 57 -2.29 5.59 -1.90
N PRO A 58 -1.96 5.94 -3.13
CA PRO A 58 -2.58 5.32 -4.32
C PRO A 58 -2.30 3.83 -4.52
N LEU A 59 -1.17 3.29 -4.03
CA LEU A 59 -0.73 1.94 -4.34
C LEU A 59 -0.30 1.15 -3.10
N ALA A 60 0.78 1.55 -2.44
CA ALA A 60 1.25 0.92 -1.22
C ALA A 60 0.79 1.70 0.00
N ASP A 61 0.27 1.02 1.01
CA ASP A 61 -0.20 1.63 2.25
C ASP A 61 -0.33 0.60 3.38
N LYS A 62 -0.80 1.05 4.53
CA LYS A 62 -1.10 0.22 5.69
C LYS A 62 -2.35 -0.65 5.48
N LEU A 63 -2.45 -1.71 6.26
CA LEU A 63 -3.61 -2.62 6.25
C LEU A 63 -4.95 -1.90 6.38
N GLN A 64 -5.02 -0.83 7.15
CA GLN A 64 -6.21 0.01 7.28
C GLN A 64 -6.81 0.45 5.93
N TYR A 65 -5.96 0.64 4.92
CA TYR A 65 -6.33 1.13 3.60
C TYR A 65 -6.46 0.01 2.57
N VAL A 66 -5.54 -0.94 2.59
CA VAL A 66 -5.42 -1.94 1.50
C VAL A 66 -6.14 -3.26 1.80
N ALA A 67 -6.56 -3.51 3.04
CA ALA A 67 -7.15 -4.78 3.45
C ALA A 67 -8.64 -4.65 3.76
N ALA A 68 -9.49 -5.28 2.94
CA ALA A 68 -10.93 -5.35 3.19
C ALA A 68 -11.26 -6.09 4.50
N ASP A 69 -10.44 -7.08 4.85
CA ASP A 69 -10.61 -7.89 6.05
C ASP A 69 -10.02 -7.25 7.34
N TYR A 70 -9.53 -6.00 7.25
CA TYR A 70 -8.97 -5.27 8.39
C TYR A 70 -9.91 -5.19 9.62
N PRO A 71 -11.21 -4.88 9.49
CA PRO A 71 -12.10 -4.87 10.65
C PRO A 71 -12.30 -6.27 11.27
N ALA A 72 -12.32 -7.31 10.44
CA ALA A 72 -12.49 -8.69 10.90
C ALA A 72 -11.33 -9.17 11.78
N PHE A 73 -10.12 -8.65 11.53
CA PHE A 73 -8.90 -8.98 12.27
C PHE A 73 -8.55 -7.97 13.39
N GLY A 74 -9.52 -7.20 13.86
CA GLY A 74 -9.36 -6.32 15.02
C GLY A 74 -8.85 -4.92 14.73
N GLY A 75 -8.92 -4.48 13.48
CA GLY A 75 -8.64 -3.09 13.12
C GLY A 75 -9.53 -2.13 13.91
N ARG A 76 -8.91 -1.20 14.65
CA ARG A 76 -9.62 -0.25 15.52
C ARG A 76 -9.90 1.07 14.85
N LYS A 77 -9.16 1.40 13.80
CA LYS A 77 -9.31 2.62 13.04
C LYS A 77 -10.41 2.44 11.99
N ASP A 78 -11.00 3.55 11.59
CA ASP A 78 -11.93 3.54 10.47
C ASP A 78 -11.21 3.06 9.19
N SER A 79 -11.75 2.01 8.60
CA SER A 79 -11.21 1.47 7.35
C SER A 79 -11.50 2.42 6.20
N LYS A 80 -10.48 2.74 5.42
CA LYS A 80 -10.57 3.55 4.20
C LYS A 80 -10.35 2.72 2.94
N TYR A 81 -10.68 1.45 3.04
CA TYR A 81 -10.53 0.49 1.95
C TYR A 81 -11.32 0.89 0.69
N ASN A 82 -12.56 1.35 0.85
CA ASN A 82 -13.37 1.76 -0.31
C ASN A 82 -12.76 2.95 -1.03
N GLU A 83 -12.23 3.92 -0.31
CA GLU A 83 -11.55 5.08 -0.87
C GLU A 83 -10.26 4.67 -1.59
N TYR A 84 -9.49 3.75 -1.02
CA TYR A 84 -8.30 3.20 -1.65
C TYR A 84 -8.63 2.47 -2.95
N VAL A 85 -9.62 1.59 -2.94
CA VAL A 85 -10.04 0.83 -4.12
C VAL A 85 -10.55 1.76 -5.21
N SER A 86 -11.40 2.74 -4.87
CA SER A 86 -11.93 3.71 -5.85
C SER A 86 -10.80 4.50 -6.53
N GLN A 87 -9.80 4.92 -5.77
CA GLN A 87 -8.65 5.65 -6.30
C GLN A 87 -7.81 4.77 -7.23
N LEU A 88 -7.55 3.52 -6.84
CA LEU A 88 -6.78 2.59 -7.66
C LEU A 88 -7.54 2.18 -8.93
N GLU A 89 -8.87 1.98 -8.85
CA GLU A 89 -9.71 1.73 -10.03
C GLU A 89 -9.64 2.88 -11.03
N ALA A 90 -9.79 4.12 -10.57
CA ALA A 90 -9.72 5.28 -11.45
C ALA A 90 -8.36 5.39 -12.16
N TRP A 91 -7.28 5.09 -11.48
CA TRP A 91 -5.95 5.04 -12.09
C TRP A 91 -5.83 3.89 -13.10
N CYS A 92 -6.27 2.68 -12.75
CA CYS A 92 -6.26 1.53 -13.64
C CYS A 92 -7.09 1.74 -14.91
N ASP A 93 -8.23 2.42 -14.80
CA ASP A 93 -9.16 2.67 -15.91
C ASP A 93 -8.73 3.83 -16.80
N SER A 94 -7.78 4.63 -16.36
CA SER A 94 -7.23 5.72 -17.16
C SER A 94 -6.36 5.19 -18.31
N GLU A 95 -6.03 6.07 -19.25
CA GLU A 95 -5.07 5.75 -20.31
C GLU A 95 -3.66 5.41 -19.79
N TYR A 96 -3.37 5.73 -18.54
CA TYR A 96 -2.09 5.46 -17.85
C TYR A 96 -2.09 4.14 -17.07
N GLY A 97 -3.20 3.43 -17.02
CA GLY A 97 -3.31 2.12 -16.35
C GLY A 97 -2.39 1.08 -16.97
N SER A 98 -2.01 0.08 -16.17
CA SER A 98 -1.15 -1.02 -16.59
C SER A 98 -1.66 -2.36 -16.08
N ASP A 99 -1.19 -3.45 -16.68
CA ASP A 99 -1.53 -4.81 -16.23
C ASP A 99 -1.04 -5.07 -14.81
N LYS A 100 0.12 -4.54 -14.44
CA LYS A 100 0.66 -4.66 -13.07
C LYS A 100 -0.24 -3.98 -12.04
N LEU A 101 -0.76 -2.79 -12.33
CA LEU A 101 -1.72 -2.10 -11.46
C LEU A 101 -3.04 -2.87 -11.37
N ARG A 102 -3.52 -3.40 -12.48
CA ARG A 102 -4.73 -4.23 -12.50
C ARG A 102 -4.58 -5.52 -11.72
N ALA A 103 -3.39 -6.12 -11.71
CA ALA A 103 -3.10 -7.29 -10.87
C ALA A 103 -3.23 -6.96 -9.38
N VAL A 104 -2.70 -5.84 -8.93
CA VAL A 104 -2.87 -5.37 -7.54
C VAL A 104 -4.35 -5.11 -7.23
N LEU A 105 -5.05 -4.41 -8.10
CA LEU A 105 -6.47 -4.13 -7.93
C LEU A 105 -7.30 -5.41 -7.83
N THR A 106 -7.07 -6.38 -8.72
CA THR A 106 -7.73 -7.68 -8.71
C THR A 106 -7.53 -8.38 -7.38
N TYR A 107 -6.29 -8.42 -6.90
CA TYR A 107 -5.97 -9.05 -5.62
C TYR A 107 -6.61 -8.32 -4.43
N VAL A 108 -6.47 -7.01 -4.35
CA VAL A 108 -7.03 -6.21 -3.25
C VAL A 108 -8.56 -6.39 -3.18
N LYS A 109 -9.22 -6.48 -4.33
CA LYS A 109 -10.68 -6.71 -4.40
C LYS A 109 -11.10 -8.11 -3.97
N SER A 110 -10.19 -9.08 -3.90
CA SER A 110 -10.49 -10.40 -3.31
C SER A 110 -10.81 -10.32 -1.82
N GLY A 111 -10.30 -9.30 -1.13
CA GLY A 111 -10.62 -9.03 0.26
C GLY A 111 -9.96 -9.94 1.28
N THR A 112 -8.89 -10.64 0.92
CA THR A 112 -8.27 -11.71 1.73
C THR A 112 -6.86 -11.40 2.22
N LEU A 113 -6.39 -10.16 2.11
CA LEU A 113 -4.99 -9.83 2.36
C LEU A 113 -4.49 -10.27 3.74
N ILE A 114 -5.19 -9.91 4.82
CA ILE A 114 -4.75 -10.28 6.18
C ILE A 114 -4.86 -11.78 6.37
N SER A 115 -5.93 -12.40 5.90
CA SER A 115 -6.10 -13.85 5.94
C SER A 115 -4.94 -14.57 5.24
N ASP A 116 -4.53 -14.11 4.06
CA ASP A 116 -3.40 -14.67 3.32
C ASP A 116 -2.07 -14.49 4.08
N LEU A 117 -1.84 -13.32 4.67
CA LEU A 117 -0.64 -13.04 5.46
C LEU A 117 -0.58 -13.89 6.75
N VAL A 118 -1.71 -14.15 7.37
CA VAL A 118 -1.80 -15.06 8.55
C VAL A 118 -1.58 -16.49 8.11
N ASN A 119 -2.21 -16.95 7.04
CA ASN A 119 -2.01 -18.29 6.50
C ASN A 119 -0.57 -18.54 6.05
N TYR A 120 0.09 -17.50 5.55
CA TYR A 120 1.51 -17.55 5.14
C TYR A 120 2.49 -17.30 6.31
N ARG A 121 1.98 -17.13 7.53
CA ARG A 121 2.74 -16.92 8.78
C ARG A 121 3.60 -15.66 8.79
N VAL A 122 3.27 -14.67 8.00
CA VAL A 122 3.88 -13.33 8.06
C VAL A 122 3.28 -12.53 9.21
N LEU A 123 1.97 -12.61 9.38
CA LEU A 123 1.24 -12.11 10.55
C LEU A 123 0.71 -13.29 11.37
N VAL A 124 0.37 -13.04 12.62
CA VAL A 124 -0.21 -14.03 13.52
C VAL A 124 -1.44 -13.45 14.23
N THR A 125 -2.29 -14.34 14.72
CA THR A 125 -3.44 -13.96 15.52
C THR A 125 -3.30 -14.48 16.96
N GLY A 126 -3.84 -13.73 17.90
CA GLY A 126 -4.03 -14.19 19.26
C GLY A 126 -5.16 -15.24 19.37
N GLU A 127 -5.45 -15.68 20.57
CA GLU A 127 -6.53 -16.63 20.87
C GLU A 127 -7.92 -16.10 20.47
N ASP A 128 -8.07 -14.78 20.41
CA ASP A 128 -9.30 -14.10 19.98
C ASP A 128 -9.47 -14.03 18.44
N GLY A 129 -8.52 -14.61 17.68
CA GLY A 129 -8.51 -14.55 16.23
C GLY A 129 -8.18 -13.18 15.64
N LYS A 130 -7.71 -12.23 16.45
CA LYS A 130 -7.33 -10.88 16.02
C LYS A 130 -5.81 -10.75 15.89
N LEU A 131 -5.36 -9.82 15.06
CA LEU A 131 -3.95 -9.47 14.96
C LEU A 131 -3.38 -9.05 16.32
N VAL A 132 -2.12 -9.34 16.54
CA VAL A 132 -1.44 -9.03 17.80
C VAL A 132 -1.10 -7.54 17.85
N THR A 133 -1.57 -6.87 18.89
CA THR A 133 -1.29 -5.45 19.17
C THR A 133 -0.39 -5.23 20.36
N ASN A 134 -0.02 -6.32 21.05
CA ASN A 134 0.89 -6.28 22.19
C ASN A 134 1.58 -7.65 22.36
N TRP A 135 2.84 -7.72 21.96
CA TRP A 135 3.62 -8.96 22.00
C TRP A 135 3.83 -9.54 23.40
N LYS A 136 3.75 -8.71 24.45
CA LYS A 136 3.86 -9.20 25.83
C LYS A 136 2.68 -10.11 26.25
N LYS A 137 1.57 -10.00 25.56
CA LYS A 137 0.36 -10.81 25.79
C LYS A 137 0.24 -11.99 24.83
N TYR A 138 1.14 -12.10 23.87
CA TYR A 138 1.12 -13.17 22.89
C TYR A 138 1.83 -14.40 23.44
N SER A 139 1.13 -15.54 23.46
CA SER A 139 1.64 -16.79 24.00
C SER A 139 2.33 -17.70 22.97
N GLY A 140 2.22 -17.39 21.69
CA GLY A 140 2.82 -18.15 20.61
C GLY A 140 4.27 -17.76 20.35
N GLU A 141 4.89 -18.44 19.37
CA GLU A 141 6.19 -18.07 18.85
C GLU A 141 6.09 -16.75 18.08
N ALA A 142 6.89 -15.75 18.48
CA ALA A 142 6.88 -14.45 17.86
C ALA A 142 7.35 -14.53 16.38
N PRO A 143 6.58 -14.00 15.44
CA PRO A 143 6.96 -14.00 14.03
C PRO A 143 8.09 -12.99 13.76
N ALA A 144 8.72 -13.08 12.58
CA ALA A 144 9.79 -12.20 12.15
C ALA A 144 9.42 -10.70 12.16
N ILE A 145 8.13 -10.37 12.06
CA ILE A 145 7.65 -8.99 12.10
C ILE A 145 7.64 -8.37 13.51
N ALA A 146 7.63 -9.20 14.56
CA ALA A 146 7.50 -8.73 15.95
C ALA A 146 8.56 -7.68 16.38
N PRO A 147 9.85 -7.80 16.00
CA PRO A 147 10.83 -6.77 16.30
C PRO A 147 10.64 -5.46 15.54
N LEU A 148 9.88 -5.48 14.44
CA LEU A 148 9.69 -4.34 13.53
C LEU A 148 8.43 -3.54 13.85
N LEU A 149 7.40 -4.20 14.40
CA LEU A 149 6.11 -3.62 14.73
C LEU A 149 5.63 -4.06 16.10
N ALA A 150 5.30 -3.10 16.95
CA ALA A 150 4.64 -3.37 18.23
C ALA A 150 3.17 -3.79 18.04
N ASP A 151 2.55 -3.36 16.96
CA ASP A 151 1.14 -3.55 16.61
C ASP A 151 1.04 -3.99 15.14
N GLU A 152 0.66 -5.24 14.90
CA GLU A 152 0.52 -5.78 13.53
C GLU A 152 -0.50 -5.03 12.69
N THR A 153 -1.51 -4.39 13.29
CA THR A 153 -2.52 -3.62 12.55
C THR A 153 -1.93 -2.39 11.84
N GLU A 154 -0.74 -1.95 12.23
CA GLU A 154 -0.01 -0.84 11.62
C GLU A 154 0.93 -1.27 10.46
N CYS A 155 0.90 -2.54 10.07
CA CYS A 155 1.74 -3.08 9.00
C CYS A 155 1.53 -2.34 7.68
N PHE A 156 2.63 -1.87 7.09
CA PHE A 156 2.67 -1.26 5.76
C PHE A 156 3.08 -2.29 4.72
N VAL A 157 2.29 -2.41 3.65
CA VAL A 157 2.46 -3.41 2.60
C VAL A 157 2.88 -2.76 1.29
N ARG A 158 3.86 -3.34 0.63
CA ARG A 158 4.23 -3.04 -0.76
C ARG A 158 4.06 -4.27 -1.66
N TRP A 159 4.06 -4.04 -2.97
CA TRP A 159 3.65 -5.02 -3.95
C TRP A 159 4.78 -5.40 -4.91
N ARG A 160 4.82 -6.68 -5.25
CA ARG A 160 5.60 -7.25 -6.34
C ARG A 160 4.66 -7.99 -7.28
N VAL A 161 4.74 -7.74 -8.57
CA VAL A 161 3.88 -8.37 -9.59
C VAL A 161 4.75 -8.98 -10.68
N GLY A 162 4.56 -10.26 -10.95
CA GLY A 162 5.33 -10.96 -11.99
C GLY A 162 6.83 -10.86 -11.78
N GLY A 163 7.30 -10.86 -10.53
CA GLY A 163 8.71 -10.72 -10.18
C GLY A 163 9.26 -9.29 -10.18
N THR A 164 8.44 -8.26 -10.47
CA THR A 164 8.84 -6.85 -10.47
C THR A 164 8.30 -6.14 -9.24
N GLY A 165 9.19 -5.56 -8.41
CA GLY A 165 8.79 -4.68 -7.32
C GLY A 165 8.25 -3.36 -7.87
N LEU A 166 6.97 -3.04 -7.57
CA LEU A 166 6.34 -1.85 -8.15
C LEU A 166 6.95 -0.55 -7.65
N HIS A 167 7.54 -0.56 -6.45
CA HIS A 167 8.26 0.58 -5.89
C HIS A 167 9.57 0.92 -6.63
N GLU A 168 10.10 -0.01 -7.42
CA GLU A 168 11.33 0.15 -8.23
C GLU A 168 11.01 0.25 -9.73
N ASP A 169 9.79 -0.04 -10.14
CA ASP A 169 9.39 -0.07 -11.55
C ASP A 169 9.21 1.33 -12.11
N GLU A 170 10.11 1.74 -12.99
CA GLU A 170 10.06 3.05 -13.63
C GLU A 170 8.77 3.29 -14.43
N GLN A 171 8.22 2.27 -15.06
CA GLN A 171 6.96 2.38 -15.78
C GLN A 171 5.79 2.70 -14.84
N THR A 172 5.76 2.08 -13.66
CA THR A 172 4.74 2.37 -12.63
C THR A 172 4.89 3.80 -12.09
N LYS A 173 6.12 4.25 -11.85
CA LYS A 173 6.38 5.62 -11.41
C LYS A 173 5.93 6.65 -12.45
N LEU A 174 6.31 6.46 -13.72
CA LEU A 174 5.91 7.35 -14.81
C LEU A 174 4.38 7.34 -15.02
N SER A 175 3.75 6.18 -14.96
CA SER A 175 2.30 6.04 -15.02
C SER A 175 1.60 6.91 -13.96
N TRP A 176 2.07 6.87 -12.71
CA TRP A 176 1.52 7.70 -11.66
C TRP A 176 1.75 9.19 -11.89
N ILE A 177 2.95 9.57 -12.28
CA ILE A 177 3.28 10.98 -12.58
C ILE A 177 2.33 11.52 -13.64
N ASP A 178 2.17 10.80 -14.74
CA ASP A 178 1.34 11.23 -15.86
C ASP A 178 -0.14 11.28 -15.48
N TYR A 179 -0.64 10.25 -14.79
CA TYR A 179 -2.01 10.22 -14.28
C TYR A 179 -2.27 11.36 -13.28
N TYR A 180 -1.41 11.51 -12.29
CA TYR A 180 -1.57 12.53 -11.25
C TYR A 180 -1.48 13.95 -11.82
N THR A 181 -0.54 14.19 -12.73
CA THR A 181 -0.39 15.49 -13.41
C THR A 181 -1.61 15.79 -14.27
N SER A 182 -2.20 14.80 -14.94
CA SER A 182 -3.39 14.98 -15.78
C SER A 182 -4.59 15.49 -14.99
N GLN A 183 -4.70 15.15 -13.69
CA GLN A 183 -5.77 15.60 -12.81
C GLN A 183 -5.74 17.13 -12.58
N PHE A 184 -4.60 17.77 -12.74
CA PHE A 184 -4.45 19.22 -12.55
C PHE A 184 -4.65 20.02 -13.84
N SER A 185 -4.45 19.44 -15.02
CA SER A 185 -4.64 20.11 -16.30
C SER A 185 -6.11 20.37 -16.65
N ASP A 186 -7.03 19.61 -16.07
CA ASP A 186 -8.46 19.80 -16.24
C ASP A 186 -9.04 20.91 -15.36
N VAL A 187 -8.31 21.38 -14.37
CA VAL A 187 -8.67 22.56 -13.56
C VAL A 187 -7.98 23.78 -14.19
N GLY A 188 -8.57 24.30 -15.27
CA GLY A 188 -8.04 25.39 -16.07
C GLY A 188 -7.68 26.62 -15.27
N THR A 189 -6.49 26.66 -14.70
CA THR A 189 -5.85 27.88 -14.27
C THR A 189 -4.44 27.88 -14.85
N CYS A 190 -4.29 28.57 -15.95
CA CYS A 190 -2.97 28.82 -16.52
C CYS A 190 -2.18 29.70 -15.54
N PHE A 191 -1.33 29.10 -14.74
CA PHE A 191 -0.43 29.80 -13.81
C PHE A 191 0.62 30.70 -14.53
N VAL A 192 0.72 30.59 -15.86
CA VAL A 192 1.72 31.34 -16.64
C VAL A 192 1.24 32.75 -17.04
N THR A 193 -0.07 33.00 -17.10
CA THR A 193 -0.57 34.29 -17.63
C THR A 193 -1.41 35.11 -16.67
N GLY A 194 -1.78 34.63 -15.50
CA GLY A 194 -2.56 35.39 -14.50
C GLY A 194 -3.85 36.05 -15.03
N ARG A 195 -4.39 35.59 -16.16
CA ARG A 195 -5.63 36.10 -16.73
C ARG A 195 -6.76 35.13 -16.44
N LYS A 196 -7.78 35.67 -15.78
CA LYS A 196 -9.12 35.04 -15.67
C LYS A 196 -9.77 34.95 -17.05
#